data_13c068c4fabeb5a3b0e98e198d2d1180
#
_entry.id   13c068c4fabeb5a3b0e98e198d2d1180
#
_cell.length_a   1.000
_cell.length_b   1.000
_cell.length_c   1.000
_cell.angle_alpha   90.00
_cell.angle_beta   90.00
_cell.angle_gamma   90.00
#
_symmetry.space_group_name_H-M   'P 1'
#
loop_
_entity.id
_entity.type
_entity.pdbx_description
1 polymer ?
#
loop_
_entity_poly.entity_id
_entity_poly.type
_entity_poly.pdbx_seq_one_letter_code
_entity_poly.pdbx_strand_id
1 'polypeptide(L)'
;MVDDSQVYSVRGQVLSVQAPWLKHFIRDGDGKTYIYPGIHSVTIGGTRQEDDWRMEVDKEDTESILQRCCRLEPSLSKAKILHEWVGLRPSRNNPRVEREEVQMHGRKVPVVHNYGHGGWGVTLAWGTALDALGLVRQCLHEMLPQARL
;
A
#
# COMPACT_ATOMS: atom_id res chain seq x y z
N MET A 1 -3.65 15.67 12.78
CA MET A 1 -3.35 14.24 12.58
C MET A 1 -4.62 13.48 12.97
N VAL A 2 -5.05 12.52 12.18
CA VAL A 2 -6.23 11.72 12.51
C VAL A 2 -5.77 10.63 13.49
N ASP A 3 -6.44 10.57 14.67
CA ASP A 3 -6.22 9.49 15.63
C ASP A 3 -7.21 8.37 15.32
N ASP A 4 -6.73 7.31 14.69
CA ASP A 4 -7.56 6.18 14.26
C ASP A 4 -6.95 4.87 14.76
N SER A 5 -7.50 4.37 15.85
CA SER A 5 -7.07 3.12 16.50
C SER A 5 -7.30 1.86 15.65
N GLN A 6 -8.04 1.95 14.55
CA GLN A 6 -8.26 0.82 13.63
C GLN A 6 -7.14 0.68 12.58
N VAL A 7 -6.23 1.66 12.49
CA VAL A 7 -5.08 1.55 11.60
C VAL A 7 -3.99 0.73 12.27
N TYR A 8 -3.55 -0.31 11.59
CA TYR A 8 -2.44 -1.15 12.01
C TYR A 8 -1.37 -1.24 10.91
N SER A 9 -0.16 -1.58 11.32
CA SER A 9 0.97 -1.77 10.41
C SER A 9 0.94 -3.15 9.78
N VAL A 10 1.21 -3.21 8.47
CA VAL A 10 1.57 -4.47 7.79
C VAL A 10 2.94 -4.30 7.17
N ARG A 11 3.95 -4.80 7.86
CA ARG A 11 5.34 -4.76 7.39
C ARG A 11 5.52 -5.61 6.15
N GLY A 12 6.21 -5.07 5.18
CA GLY A 12 6.55 -5.77 3.95
C GLY A 12 8.00 -5.54 3.55
N GLN A 13 8.74 -6.64 3.42
CA GLN A 13 10.08 -6.65 2.85
C GLN A 13 10.03 -7.14 1.42
N VAL A 14 10.82 -6.53 0.54
CA VAL A 14 10.98 -6.89 -0.86
C VAL A 14 12.44 -6.78 -1.27
N LEU A 15 12.81 -7.48 -2.32
CA LEU A 15 14.13 -7.41 -2.92
C LEU A 15 14.04 -6.83 -4.32
N SER A 16 15.00 -6.01 -4.69
CA SER A 16 15.26 -5.61 -6.07
C SER A 16 16.43 -6.40 -6.60
N VAL A 17 16.25 -7.08 -7.71
CA VAL A 17 17.27 -7.97 -8.31
C VAL A 17 17.55 -7.62 -9.76
N GLN A 18 18.78 -7.92 -10.21
CA GLN A 18 19.20 -7.78 -11.59
C GLN A 18 18.85 -9.04 -12.38
N ALA A 19 17.69 -9.01 -13.05
CA ALA A 19 17.21 -10.12 -13.86
C ALA A 19 16.57 -9.61 -15.18
N PRO A 20 17.36 -8.98 -16.08
CA PRO A 20 16.83 -8.31 -17.27
C PRO A 20 16.19 -9.25 -18.29
N TRP A 21 16.39 -10.55 -18.15
CA TRP A 21 15.76 -11.60 -18.98
C TRP A 21 14.30 -11.84 -18.62
N LEU A 22 13.84 -11.48 -17.40
CA LEU A 22 12.46 -11.65 -16.98
C LEU A 22 11.58 -10.53 -17.56
N LYS A 23 10.54 -10.91 -18.31
CA LYS A 23 9.64 -9.99 -19.01
C LYS A 23 8.18 -10.13 -18.60
N HIS A 24 7.84 -11.16 -17.85
CA HIS A 24 6.47 -11.40 -17.40
C HIS A 24 6.39 -11.28 -15.88
N PHE A 25 5.33 -10.68 -15.38
CA PHE A 25 5.06 -10.73 -13.96
C PHE A 25 4.46 -12.08 -13.58
N ILE A 26 4.82 -12.55 -12.39
CA ILE A 26 4.31 -13.78 -11.81
C ILE A 26 3.84 -13.46 -10.41
N ARG A 27 2.69 -14.00 -10.02
CA ARG A 27 2.20 -13.92 -8.66
C ARG A 27 1.62 -15.25 -8.24
N ASP A 28 2.05 -15.77 -7.10
CA ASP A 28 1.50 -16.98 -6.50
C ASP A 28 0.21 -16.67 -5.72
N GLY A 29 -0.65 -17.66 -5.56
CA GLY A 29 -1.90 -17.57 -4.81
C GLY A 29 -1.72 -17.41 -3.30
N ASP A 30 -0.49 -17.55 -2.77
CA ASP A 30 -0.17 -17.34 -1.35
C ASP A 30 -0.29 -15.87 -0.89
N GLY A 31 -0.53 -14.96 -1.83
CA GLY A 31 -0.72 -13.52 -1.60
C GLY A 31 0.55 -12.73 -1.28
N LYS A 32 1.71 -13.39 -1.14
CA LYS A 32 2.98 -12.74 -0.78
C LYS A 32 4.13 -13.04 -1.72
N THR A 33 4.08 -14.12 -2.52
CA THR A 33 5.14 -14.46 -3.47
C THR A 33 4.84 -13.88 -4.85
N TYR A 34 5.72 -13.03 -5.35
CA TYR A 34 5.57 -12.37 -6.65
C TYR A 34 6.91 -11.96 -7.26
N ILE A 35 6.91 -11.81 -8.58
CA ILE A 35 8.03 -11.36 -9.41
C ILE A 35 7.49 -10.29 -10.35
N TYR A 36 7.90 -9.04 -10.16
CA TYR A 36 7.44 -7.89 -10.93
C TYR A 36 8.59 -7.23 -11.69
N PRO A 37 8.76 -7.53 -12.98
CA PRO A 37 9.75 -6.86 -13.81
C PRO A 37 9.44 -5.37 -13.94
N GLY A 38 10.42 -4.54 -13.64
CA GLY A 38 10.42 -3.11 -13.88
C GLY A 38 11.35 -2.73 -15.04
N ILE A 39 11.54 -1.43 -15.27
CA ILE A 39 12.39 -0.91 -16.35
C ILE A 39 13.86 -1.25 -16.11
N HIS A 40 14.35 -1.08 -14.89
CA HIS A 40 15.77 -1.21 -14.55
C HIS A 40 16.11 -2.43 -13.68
N SER A 41 15.13 -2.95 -12.98
CA SER A 41 15.29 -4.08 -12.06
C SER A 41 14.01 -4.86 -11.93
N VAL A 42 14.10 -6.05 -11.34
CA VAL A 42 12.93 -6.88 -11.01
C VAL A 42 12.70 -6.81 -9.51
N THR A 43 11.49 -6.47 -9.09
CA THR A 43 11.08 -6.59 -7.70
C THR A 43 10.56 -7.98 -7.43
N ILE A 44 11.15 -8.64 -6.45
CA ILE A 44 10.67 -9.93 -5.96
C ILE A 44 10.23 -9.80 -4.50
N GLY A 45 9.20 -10.47 -4.16
CA GLY A 45 8.63 -10.32 -2.82
C GLY A 45 7.70 -11.43 -2.42
N GLY A 46 7.22 -11.33 -1.30
CA GLY A 46 7.52 -10.34 -0.25
C GLY A 46 7.13 -10.89 1.09
N THR A 47 7.00 -10.01 2.08
CA THR A 47 6.43 -10.38 3.37
C THR A 47 5.12 -9.64 3.64
N ARG A 48 4.34 -10.16 4.57
CA ARG A 48 3.13 -9.56 5.10
C ARG A 48 3.05 -9.92 6.59
N GLN A 49 3.58 -9.00 7.42
CA GLN A 49 3.67 -9.18 8.87
C GLN A 49 2.82 -8.11 9.53
N GLU A 50 1.70 -8.53 10.10
CA GLU A 50 0.74 -7.66 10.79
C GLU A 50 1.32 -7.24 12.14
N ASP A 51 1.06 -5.98 12.52
CA ASP A 51 1.52 -5.37 13.76
C ASP A 51 3.05 -5.36 13.96
N ASP A 52 3.83 -5.62 12.91
CA ASP A 52 5.27 -5.46 12.91
C ASP A 52 5.64 -4.04 12.45
N TRP A 53 6.37 -3.31 13.31
CA TRP A 53 6.77 -1.91 13.09
C TRP A 53 8.26 -1.77 12.79
N ARG A 54 9.00 -2.89 12.70
CA ARG A 54 10.44 -2.85 12.40
C ARG A 54 10.69 -2.34 10.98
N MET A 55 11.63 -1.43 10.85
CA MET A 55 12.05 -0.87 9.55
C MET A 55 13.34 -1.48 9.03
N GLU A 56 14.00 -2.28 9.86
CA GLU A 56 15.24 -2.97 9.51
C GLU A 56 14.95 -4.14 8.56
N VAL A 57 15.92 -4.39 7.67
CA VAL A 57 15.92 -5.58 6.81
C VAL A 57 16.17 -6.80 7.68
N ASP A 58 15.35 -7.81 7.48
CA ASP A 58 15.47 -9.12 8.15
C ASP A 58 16.06 -10.15 7.19
N LYS A 59 17.13 -10.81 7.61
CA LYS A 59 17.83 -11.79 6.76
C LYS A 59 17.01 -13.05 6.51
N GLU A 60 16.24 -13.51 7.48
CA GLU A 60 15.36 -14.67 7.33
C GLU A 60 14.25 -14.38 6.31
N ASP A 61 13.70 -13.17 6.33
CA ASP A 61 12.74 -12.70 5.32
C ASP A 61 13.37 -12.69 3.92
N THR A 62 14.62 -12.19 3.79
CA THR A 62 15.38 -12.18 2.53
C THR A 62 15.54 -13.59 1.98
N GLU A 63 16.03 -14.51 2.80
CA GLU A 63 16.23 -15.91 2.40
C GLU A 63 14.90 -16.58 2.00
N SER A 64 13.85 -16.37 2.79
CA SER A 64 12.51 -16.88 2.51
C SER A 64 11.94 -16.35 1.19
N ILE A 65 12.11 -15.06 0.90
CA ILE A 65 11.67 -14.44 -0.36
C ILE A 65 12.42 -15.09 -1.54
N LEU A 66 13.74 -15.17 -1.46
CA LEU A 66 14.57 -15.81 -2.50
C LEU A 66 14.14 -17.25 -2.76
N GLN A 67 13.99 -18.03 -1.71
CA GLN A 67 13.61 -19.42 -1.82
C GLN A 67 12.26 -19.61 -2.52
N ARG A 68 11.24 -18.81 -2.13
CA ARG A 68 9.91 -18.88 -2.74
C ARG A 68 9.92 -18.42 -4.19
N CYS A 69 10.59 -17.30 -4.49
CA CYS A 69 10.66 -16.78 -5.85
C CYS A 69 11.48 -17.67 -6.78
N CYS A 70 12.59 -18.28 -6.31
CA CYS A 70 13.36 -19.23 -7.10
C CYS A 70 12.60 -20.55 -7.36
N ARG A 71 11.62 -20.92 -6.55
CA ARG A 71 10.72 -22.05 -6.86
C ARG A 71 9.80 -21.76 -8.04
N LEU A 72 9.32 -20.51 -8.15
CA LEU A 72 8.49 -20.10 -9.28
C LEU A 72 9.32 -19.86 -10.56
N GLU A 73 10.50 -19.27 -10.39
CA GLU A 73 11.40 -18.88 -11.48
C GLU A 73 12.85 -19.24 -11.11
N PRO A 74 13.32 -20.45 -11.45
CA PRO A 74 14.64 -20.93 -11.03
C PRO A 74 15.82 -20.08 -11.51
N SER A 75 15.66 -19.34 -12.60
CA SER A 75 16.73 -18.46 -13.12
C SER A 75 17.10 -17.33 -12.17
N LEU A 76 16.22 -16.99 -11.22
CA LEU A 76 16.49 -16.00 -10.17
C LEU A 76 17.63 -16.39 -9.23
N SER A 77 17.97 -17.68 -9.15
CA SER A 77 19.15 -18.14 -8.38
C SER A 77 20.47 -17.52 -8.84
N LYS A 78 20.51 -17.01 -10.08
CA LYS A 78 21.66 -16.34 -10.68
C LYS A 78 21.58 -14.81 -10.60
N ALA A 79 20.46 -14.28 -10.13
CA ALA A 79 20.24 -12.83 -10.09
C ALA A 79 21.00 -12.20 -8.93
N LYS A 80 21.66 -11.07 -9.22
CA LYS A 80 22.29 -10.27 -8.18
C LYS A 80 21.23 -9.44 -7.43
N ILE A 81 21.23 -9.49 -6.11
CA ILE A 81 20.44 -8.58 -5.28
C ILE A 81 21.06 -7.19 -5.41
N LEU A 82 20.25 -6.21 -5.78
CA LEU A 82 20.64 -4.80 -5.90
C LEU A 82 20.31 -4.03 -4.63
N HIS A 83 19.10 -4.21 -4.11
CA HIS A 83 18.61 -3.54 -2.91
C HIS A 83 17.61 -4.43 -2.17
N GLU A 84 17.57 -4.22 -0.86
CA GLU A 84 16.53 -4.74 0.02
C GLU A 84 15.74 -3.55 0.58
N TRP A 85 14.45 -3.68 0.66
CA TRP A 85 13.60 -2.58 1.13
C TRP A 85 12.50 -3.07 2.06
N VAL A 86 12.25 -2.29 3.08
CA VAL A 86 11.17 -2.52 4.06
C VAL A 86 10.21 -1.33 4.04
N GLY A 87 8.93 -1.60 4.11
CA GLY A 87 7.91 -0.57 4.24
C GLY A 87 6.75 -1.02 5.12
N LEU A 88 6.13 -0.05 5.77
CA LEU A 88 4.96 -0.25 6.60
C LEU A 88 3.72 0.16 5.81
N ARG A 89 2.82 -0.80 5.56
CA ARG A 89 1.56 -0.52 4.88
C ARG A 89 0.51 -0.13 5.92
N PRO A 90 -0.08 1.07 5.83
CA PRO A 90 -1.16 1.46 6.74
C PRO A 90 -2.43 0.71 6.34
N SER A 91 -2.81 -0.26 7.14
CA SER A 91 -3.94 -1.15 6.88
C SER A 91 -5.08 -0.90 7.84
N ARG A 92 -6.28 -1.12 7.40
CA ARG A 92 -7.51 -1.26 8.19
C ARG A 92 -8.29 -2.47 7.67
N ASN A 93 -9.15 -3.04 8.49
CA ASN A 93 -10.05 -4.12 8.05
C ASN A 93 -10.95 -3.63 6.89
N ASN A 94 -11.44 -2.38 7.02
CA ASN A 94 -12.11 -1.68 5.92
C ASN A 94 -11.38 -0.36 5.66
N PRO A 95 -10.95 -0.06 4.43
CA PRO A 95 -10.43 1.25 4.08
C PRO A 95 -11.43 2.35 4.47
N ARG A 96 -10.91 3.47 4.94
CA ARG A 96 -11.73 4.60 5.34
C ARG A 96 -11.89 5.56 4.18
N VAL A 97 -13.06 5.55 3.53
CA VAL A 97 -13.45 6.52 2.50
C VAL A 97 -14.78 7.11 2.93
N GLU A 98 -14.71 8.15 3.75
CA GLU A 98 -15.90 8.73 4.38
C GLU A 98 -15.70 10.21 4.75
N ARG A 99 -16.82 10.88 5.01
CA ARG A 99 -16.87 12.22 5.58
C ARG A 99 -17.08 12.17 7.09
N GLU A 100 -16.39 13.03 7.80
CA GLU A 100 -16.55 13.27 9.24
C GLU A 100 -16.63 14.77 9.52
N GLU A 101 -17.44 15.19 10.52
CA GLU A 101 -17.41 16.54 11.04
C GLU A 101 -16.53 16.61 12.29
N VAL A 102 -15.46 17.39 12.22
CA VAL A 102 -14.51 17.56 13.32
C VAL A 102 -14.62 18.95 13.92
N GLN A 103 -14.62 19.04 15.26
CA GLN A 103 -14.54 20.32 15.95
C GLN A 103 -13.12 20.85 15.91
N MET A 104 -12.92 21.99 15.23
CA MET A 104 -11.63 22.68 15.16
C MET A 104 -11.81 24.16 15.50
N HIS A 105 -11.15 24.62 16.54
CA HIS A 105 -11.20 26.03 16.99
C HIS A 105 -12.63 26.57 17.14
N GLY A 106 -13.54 25.79 17.72
CA GLY A 106 -14.92 26.16 17.94
C GLY A 106 -15.84 26.13 16.71
N ARG A 107 -15.35 25.62 15.59
CA ARG A 107 -16.12 25.45 14.34
C ARG A 107 -16.19 23.99 13.95
N LYS A 108 -17.29 23.59 13.34
CA LYS A 108 -17.42 22.29 12.68
C LYS A 108 -16.77 22.36 11.30
N VAL A 109 -15.80 21.51 11.06
CA VAL A 109 -15.08 21.43 9.79
C VAL A 109 -15.31 20.03 9.20
N PRO A 110 -15.83 19.94 7.97
CA PRO A 110 -15.93 18.65 7.30
C PRO A 110 -14.53 18.15 6.90
N VAL A 111 -14.24 16.91 7.22
CA VAL A 111 -13.02 16.21 6.85
C VAL A 111 -13.39 15.00 6.01
N VAL A 112 -12.76 14.86 4.85
CA VAL A 112 -12.94 13.68 4.01
C VAL A 112 -11.71 12.80 4.16
N HIS A 113 -11.94 11.56 4.56
CA HIS A 113 -10.93 10.54 4.76
C HIS A 113 -10.80 9.66 3.52
N ASN A 114 -9.56 9.28 3.16
CA ASN A 114 -9.28 8.28 2.12
C ASN A 114 -7.95 7.59 2.46
N TYR A 115 -8.00 6.54 3.29
CA TYR A 115 -6.80 5.83 3.75
C TYR A 115 -7.10 4.41 4.26
N GLY A 116 -6.05 3.68 4.68
CA GLY A 116 -6.18 2.35 5.28
C GLY A 116 -6.23 1.21 4.26
N HIS A 117 -5.77 1.43 3.03
CA HIS A 117 -5.83 0.47 1.92
C HIS A 117 -4.77 -0.65 2.00
N GLY A 118 -3.85 -0.59 2.95
CA GLY A 118 -2.78 -1.58 3.10
C GLY A 118 -1.96 -1.74 1.81
N GLY A 119 -1.80 -2.97 1.35
CA GLY A 119 -1.06 -3.28 0.13
C GLY A 119 -1.81 -2.99 -1.19
N TRP A 120 -3.08 -2.55 -1.12
CA TRP A 120 -3.93 -2.33 -2.28
C TRP A 120 -4.10 -0.86 -2.68
N GLY A 121 -3.38 0.06 -2.01
CA GLY A 121 -3.54 1.49 -2.20
C GLY A 121 -3.43 1.95 -3.65
N VAL A 122 -2.41 1.48 -4.39
CA VAL A 122 -2.25 1.83 -5.82
C VAL A 122 -3.37 1.26 -6.67
N THR A 123 -3.77 0.00 -6.43
CA THR A 123 -4.84 -0.67 -7.17
C THR A 123 -6.19 0.03 -7.01
N LEU A 124 -6.50 0.48 -5.79
CA LEU A 124 -7.78 1.11 -5.46
C LEU A 124 -7.79 2.64 -5.64
N ALA A 125 -6.62 3.24 -5.89
CA ALA A 125 -6.42 4.69 -5.86
C ALA A 125 -7.44 5.46 -6.71
N TRP A 126 -7.70 5.03 -7.93
CA TRP A 126 -8.59 5.73 -8.84
C TRP A 126 -10.04 5.73 -8.34
N GLY A 127 -10.57 4.56 -7.98
CA GLY A 127 -11.95 4.42 -7.48
C GLY A 127 -12.17 5.21 -6.19
N THR A 128 -11.31 5.00 -5.19
CA THR A 128 -11.43 5.69 -3.91
C THR A 128 -11.18 7.20 -3.99
N ALA A 129 -10.39 7.66 -4.96
CA ALA A 129 -10.23 9.09 -5.24
C ALA A 129 -11.51 9.71 -5.80
N LEU A 130 -12.24 9.01 -6.68
CA LEU A 130 -13.53 9.46 -7.20
C LEU A 130 -14.58 9.53 -6.09
N ASP A 131 -14.65 8.53 -5.23
CA ASP A 131 -15.55 8.53 -4.07
C ASP A 131 -15.24 9.69 -3.12
N ALA A 132 -13.97 9.89 -2.77
CA ALA A 132 -13.52 11.01 -1.94
C ALA A 132 -13.84 12.37 -2.58
N LEU A 133 -13.65 12.51 -3.91
CA LEU A 133 -14.03 13.72 -4.64
C LEU A 133 -15.54 14.01 -4.55
N GLY A 134 -16.37 12.95 -4.65
CA GLY A 134 -17.81 13.06 -4.46
C GLY A 134 -18.17 13.64 -3.08
N LEU A 135 -17.55 13.12 -2.03
CA LEU A 135 -17.74 13.60 -0.65
C LEU A 135 -17.27 15.05 -0.47
N VAL A 136 -16.13 15.42 -1.05
CA VAL A 136 -15.64 16.83 -1.03
C VAL A 136 -16.62 17.77 -1.71
N ARG A 137 -17.16 17.39 -2.86
CA ARG A 137 -18.16 18.20 -3.57
C ARG A 137 -19.44 18.41 -2.75
N GLN A 138 -19.89 17.38 -2.04
CA GLN A 138 -21.03 17.51 -1.10
C GLN A 138 -20.73 18.52 0.01
N CYS A 139 -19.55 18.42 0.64
CA CYS A 139 -19.13 19.38 1.67
C CYS A 139 -19.12 20.82 1.15
N LEU A 140 -18.56 21.05 -0.03
CA LEU A 140 -18.48 22.37 -0.64
C LEU A 140 -19.87 22.93 -0.97
N HIS A 141 -20.77 22.09 -1.46
CA HIS A 141 -22.15 22.49 -1.77
C HIS A 141 -22.92 22.91 -0.50
N GLU A 142 -22.73 22.21 0.59
CA GLU A 142 -23.36 22.54 1.88
C GLU A 142 -22.78 23.79 2.54
N MET A 143 -21.48 24.09 2.31
CA MET A 143 -20.79 25.25 2.86
C MET A 143 -21.05 26.53 2.07
N LEU A 144 -21.41 26.44 0.80
CA LEU A 144 -21.75 27.62 -0.01
C LEU A 144 -23.13 28.14 0.42
N PRO A 145 -23.27 29.45 0.72
CA PRO A 145 -24.57 30.04 0.98
C PRO A 145 -25.44 29.77 -0.24
N GLN A 146 -26.63 29.19 -0.05
CA GLN A 146 -27.61 29.14 -1.11
C GLN A 146 -27.92 30.58 -1.51
N ALA A 147 -27.47 30.98 -2.69
CA ALA A 147 -27.88 32.24 -3.27
C ALA A 147 -29.41 32.21 -3.35
N ARG A 148 -30.08 32.99 -2.52
CA ARG A 148 -31.51 33.23 -2.66
C ARG A 148 -31.66 34.04 -3.97
N LEU A 149 -32.11 33.37 -5.03
CA LEU A 149 -32.66 34.02 -6.20
C LEU A 149 -34.01 34.65 -5.85
#